data_5a89c3b6ca7a9df5713aab24edc2529d
#
_entry.id   5a89c3b6ca7a9df5713aab24edc2529d
#
_cell.length_a   1.000
_cell.length_b   1.000
_cell.length_c   1.000
_cell.angle_alpha   90.00
_cell.angle_beta   90.00
_cell.angle_gamma   90.00
#
_symmetry.space_group_name_H-M   'P 1'
#
loop_
_entity.id
_entity.type
_entity.pdbx_description
1 polymer ?
#
loop_
_entity_poly.entity_id
_entity_poly.type
_entity_poly.pdbx_seq_one_letter_code
_entity_poly.pdbx_strand_id
1 'polypeptide(L)'
;MPPNEDPLFLDNCVEGCARSHQRLLAIIDAHVEAEDIGPWLAAPSKLPGWTRAHVIAHLARNAESHVHLFAEAERGVEGNQYPGGVEQRTEGIASYAALPASELVAKHRASIYALEAAWAHTSAAAWQGSGRNTVGARMWVTDMPLFRWREVEVHTSDLDAGVSFADWNSTYVRYDLPRMTMLQTSRKPMGMTTLPEAALRLSDTERLAWLLGRHAPNGLEPQTL
;
A
#
# COMPACT_ATOMS: atom_id res chain seq x y z
N MET A 1 -15.48 3.12 -9.41
CA MET A 1 -15.63 1.71 -9.78
C MET A 1 -16.81 1.18 -9.02
N PRO A 2 -17.70 0.36 -9.60
CA PRO A 2 -18.79 -0.24 -8.83
C PRO A 2 -18.19 -1.06 -7.65
N PRO A 3 -18.91 -1.19 -6.52
CA PRO A 3 -18.47 -2.05 -5.45
C PRO A 3 -18.18 -3.43 -6.01
N ASN A 4 -17.14 -4.08 -5.50
CA ASN A 4 -16.79 -5.44 -5.91
C ASN A 4 -18.00 -6.35 -5.61
N GLU A 5 -18.43 -7.14 -6.58
CA GLU A 5 -19.58 -8.05 -6.45
C GLU A 5 -19.30 -9.23 -5.51
N ASP A 6 -18.05 -9.43 -5.08
CA ASP A 6 -17.69 -10.43 -4.08
C ASP A 6 -18.21 -10.00 -2.69
N PRO A 7 -19.20 -10.69 -2.10
CA PRO A 7 -19.75 -10.32 -0.80
C PRO A 7 -18.74 -10.40 0.34
N LEU A 8 -17.63 -11.14 0.15
CA LEU A 8 -16.55 -11.28 1.12
C LEU A 8 -15.37 -10.33 0.83
N PHE A 9 -15.50 -9.44 -0.15
CA PHE A 9 -14.38 -8.59 -0.58
C PHE A 9 -13.79 -7.77 0.57
N LEU A 10 -14.63 -7.06 1.32
CA LEU A 10 -14.19 -6.20 2.41
C LEU A 10 -13.51 -7.02 3.52
N ASP A 11 -14.16 -8.10 3.94
CA ASP A 11 -13.63 -8.97 5.00
C ASP A 11 -12.29 -9.60 4.58
N ASN A 12 -12.19 -10.10 3.35
CA ASN A 12 -10.95 -10.64 2.81
C ASN A 12 -9.82 -9.60 2.73
N CYS A 13 -10.16 -8.34 2.39
CA CYS A 13 -9.17 -7.27 2.33
C CYS A 13 -8.67 -6.87 3.73
N VAL A 14 -9.58 -6.72 4.70
CA VAL A 14 -9.21 -6.40 6.09
C VAL A 14 -8.35 -7.52 6.68
N GLU A 15 -8.82 -8.77 6.61
CA GLU A 15 -8.10 -9.91 7.17
C GLU A 15 -6.76 -10.17 6.46
N GLY A 16 -6.74 -10.10 5.13
CA GLY A 16 -5.52 -10.28 4.35
C GLY A 16 -4.48 -9.20 4.62
N CYS A 17 -4.92 -7.94 4.72
CA CYS A 17 -4.04 -6.84 5.06
C CYS A 17 -3.47 -6.97 6.49
N ALA A 18 -4.31 -7.37 7.46
CA ALA A 18 -3.85 -7.61 8.83
C ALA A 18 -2.78 -8.71 8.90
N ARG A 19 -2.94 -9.81 8.15
CA ARG A 19 -1.89 -10.84 8.03
C ARG A 19 -0.59 -10.29 7.42
N SER A 20 -0.69 -9.43 6.43
CA SER A 20 0.49 -8.79 5.81
C SER A 20 1.16 -7.80 6.75
N HIS A 21 0.40 -7.07 7.57
CA HIS A 21 0.94 -6.27 8.66
C HIS A 21 1.75 -7.12 9.65
N GLN A 22 1.21 -8.28 10.08
CA GLN A 22 1.91 -9.18 11.01
C GLN A 22 3.21 -9.71 10.39
N ARG A 23 3.20 -10.08 9.09
CA ARG A 23 4.41 -10.50 8.38
C ARG A 23 5.47 -9.40 8.37
N LEU A 24 5.09 -8.17 8.06
CA LEU A 24 6.01 -7.02 8.07
C LEU A 24 6.56 -6.74 9.46
N LEU A 25 5.71 -6.78 10.49
CA LEU A 25 6.14 -6.61 11.87
C LEU A 25 7.13 -7.68 12.31
N ALA A 26 6.91 -8.95 11.92
CA ALA A 26 7.83 -10.04 12.24
C ALA A 26 9.22 -9.84 11.60
N ILE A 27 9.30 -9.29 10.37
CA ILE A 27 10.58 -8.94 9.73
C ILE A 27 11.31 -7.86 10.55
N ILE A 28 10.60 -6.81 10.97
CA ILE A 28 11.18 -5.72 11.76
C ILE A 28 11.62 -6.23 13.13
N ASP A 29 10.79 -7.05 13.79
CA ASP A 29 11.06 -7.59 15.13
C ASP A 29 12.32 -8.48 15.16
N ALA A 30 12.54 -9.26 14.10
CA ALA A 30 13.77 -10.06 13.99
C ALA A 30 15.03 -9.19 14.02
N HIS A 31 15.01 -7.98 13.46
CA HIS A 31 16.13 -7.03 13.51
C HIS A 31 16.19 -6.26 14.84
N VAL A 32 15.07 -6.07 15.52
CA VAL A 32 15.05 -5.53 16.89
C VAL A 32 15.68 -6.54 17.85
N GLU A 33 15.32 -7.82 17.75
CA GLU A 33 15.85 -8.91 18.57
C GLU A 33 17.34 -9.17 18.30
N ALA A 34 17.80 -9.01 17.06
CA ALA A 34 19.21 -9.11 16.68
C ALA A 34 20.03 -7.86 17.04
N GLU A 35 19.41 -6.83 17.62
CA GLU A 35 20.03 -5.54 18.00
C GLU A 35 20.67 -4.78 16.80
N ASP A 36 20.29 -5.10 15.55
CA ASP A 36 20.83 -4.48 14.34
C ASP A 36 19.84 -3.54 13.62
N ILE A 37 18.70 -3.23 14.23
CA ILE A 37 17.62 -2.45 13.63
C ILE A 37 18.09 -1.09 13.08
N GLY A 38 19.01 -0.41 13.75
CA GLY A 38 19.56 0.88 13.30
C GLY A 38 20.30 0.76 11.96
N PRO A 39 21.36 -0.05 11.87
CA PRO A 39 22.04 -0.34 10.60
C PRO A 39 21.11 -0.89 9.52
N TRP A 40 20.17 -1.77 9.89
CA TRP A 40 19.21 -2.33 8.92
C TRP A 40 18.31 -1.27 8.31
N LEU A 41 17.75 -0.36 9.11
CA LEU A 41 16.92 0.76 8.65
C LEU A 41 17.71 1.75 7.78
N ALA A 42 18.98 1.98 8.10
CA ALA A 42 19.85 2.89 7.34
C ALA A 42 20.27 2.34 5.97
N ALA A 43 20.17 1.02 5.77
CA ALA A 43 20.56 0.40 4.50
C ALA A 43 19.61 0.78 3.36
N PRO A 44 20.10 0.76 2.10
CA PRO A 44 19.27 1.03 0.92
C PRO A 44 18.07 0.07 0.81
N SER A 45 16.95 0.58 0.32
CA SER A 45 15.83 -0.22 -0.16
C SER A 45 15.94 -0.46 -1.68
N LYS A 46 15.01 -1.21 -2.29
CA LYS A 46 14.92 -1.32 -3.75
C LYS A 46 14.42 -0.05 -4.43
N LEU A 47 13.90 0.92 -3.67
CA LEU A 47 13.44 2.19 -4.21
C LEU A 47 14.62 3.18 -4.35
N PRO A 48 14.86 3.73 -5.55
CA PRO A 48 15.96 4.67 -5.77
C PRO A 48 15.92 5.86 -4.81
N GLY A 49 17.03 6.10 -4.11
CA GLY A 49 17.17 7.22 -3.16
C GLY A 49 16.50 7.00 -1.80
N TRP A 50 15.85 5.86 -1.56
CA TRP A 50 15.20 5.53 -0.29
C TRP A 50 15.97 4.45 0.48
N THR A 51 16.16 4.68 1.78
CA THR A 51 16.57 3.65 2.75
C THR A 51 15.33 2.85 3.22
N ARG A 52 15.56 1.75 3.93
CA ARG A 52 14.48 1.02 4.59
C ARG A 52 13.71 1.89 5.59
N ALA A 53 14.39 2.83 6.26
CA ALA A 53 13.72 3.82 7.13
C ALA A 53 12.69 4.66 6.36
N HIS A 54 12.98 5.10 5.15
CA HIS A 54 12.02 5.84 4.32
C HIS A 54 10.80 4.99 3.95
N VAL A 55 10.99 3.70 3.65
CA VAL A 55 9.90 2.77 3.35
C VAL A 55 9.00 2.57 4.57
N ILE A 56 9.60 2.32 5.75
CA ILE A 56 8.84 2.16 7.01
C ILE A 56 8.13 3.47 7.40
N ALA A 57 8.80 4.62 7.24
CA ALA A 57 8.20 5.94 7.45
C ALA A 57 7.00 6.16 6.52
N HIS A 58 7.14 5.83 5.23
CA HIS A 58 6.04 5.90 4.27
C HIS A 58 4.85 5.04 4.70
N LEU A 59 5.09 3.79 5.08
CA LEU A 59 4.03 2.88 5.52
C LEU A 59 3.34 3.37 6.80
N ALA A 60 4.08 3.96 7.75
CA ALA A 60 3.49 4.57 8.94
C ALA A 60 2.58 5.76 8.58
N ARG A 61 3.10 6.70 7.78
CA ARG A 61 2.36 7.89 7.34
C ARG A 61 1.14 7.55 6.48
N ASN A 62 1.24 6.50 5.65
CA ASN A 62 0.13 6.00 4.86
C ASN A 62 -0.99 5.44 5.78
N ALA A 63 -0.65 4.64 6.80
CA ALA A 63 -1.64 4.15 7.76
C ALA A 63 -2.34 5.30 8.50
N GLU A 64 -1.59 6.28 9.01
CA GLU A 64 -2.14 7.46 9.67
C GLU A 64 -3.06 8.27 8.75
N SER A 65 -2.72 8.38 7.46
CA SER A 65 -3.56 9.08 6.49
C SER A 65 -4.89 8.35 6.23
N HIS A 66 -4.89 7.03 6.29
CA HIS A 66 -6.12 6.24 6.23
C HIS A 66 -6.95 6.40 7.50
N VAL A 67 -6.35 6.37 8.70
CA VAL A 67 -7.06 6.66 9.97
C VAL A 67 -7.76 8.01 9.89
N HIS A 68 -7.09 9.04 9.36
CA HIS A 68 -7.70 10.34 9.14
C HIS A 68 -8.92 10.25 8.21
N LEU A 69 -8.83 9.55 7.08
CA LEU A 69 -9.97 9.40 6.16
C LEU A 69 -11.15 8.65 6.77
N PHE A 70 -10.90 7.62 7.59
CA PHE A 70 -11.96 6.94 8.35
C PHE A 70 -12.64 7.87 9.34
N ALA A 71 -11.87 8.71 10.04
CA ALA A 71 -12.42 9.71 10.95
C ALA A 71 -13.26 10.79 10.22
N GLU A 72 -12.85 11.22 9.02
CA GLU A 72 -13.66 12.11 8.17
C GLU A 72 -14.97 11.44 7.73
N ALA A 73 -14.90 10.18 7.31
CA ALA A 73 -16.07 9.41 6.88
C ALA A 73 -17.09 9.23 8.03
N GLU A 74 -16.63 9.01 9.28
CA GLU A 74 -17.51 8.99 10.46
C GLU A 74 -18.25 10.31 10.68
N ARG A 75 -17.67 11.43 10.26
CA ARG A 75 -18.33 12.75 10.30
C ARG A 75 -19.19 13.03 9.06
N GLY A 76 -19.28 12.10 8.12
CA GLY A 76 -19.97 12.27 6.85
C GLY A 76 -19.27 13.25 5.88
N VAL A 77 -17.95 13.42 6.01
CA VAL A 77 -17.15 14.36 5.22
C VAL A 77 -16.25 13.60 4.23
N GLU A 78 -16.19 14.06 2.98
CA GLU A 78 -15.20 13.59 2.01
C GLU A 78 -13.85 14.30 2.29
N GLY A 79 -12.99 13.65 3.11
CA GLY A 79 -11.69 14.20 3.49
C GLY A 79 -10.61 14.00 2.42
N ASN A 80 -9.52 14.78 2.52
CA ASN A 80 -8.30 14.57 1.75
C ASN A 80 -7.34 13.68 2.54
N GLN A 81 -6.75 12.68 1.88
CA GLN A 81 -5.80 11.73 2.50
C GLN A 81 -4.66 12.45 3.24
N TYR A 82 -4.16 13.51 2.65
CA TYR A 82 -3.23 14.45 3.29
C TYR A 82 -3.81 15.85 3.12
N PRO A 83 -4.31 16.49 4.18
CA PRO A 83 -4.91 17.84 4.09
C PRO A 83 -3.96 18.90 3.51
N GLY A 84 -2.66 18.81 3.79
CA GLY A 84 -1.62 19.66 3.19
C GLY A 84 -1.04 19.11 1.87
N GLY A 85 -1.68 18.11 1.25
CA GLY A 85 -1.31 17.61 -0.07
C GLY A 85 0.00 16.82 -0.10
N VAL A 86 0.63 16.83 -1.29
CA VAL A 86 1.88 16.09 -1.56
C VAL A 86 3.04 16.58 -0.69
N GLU A 87 3.09 17.87 -0.41
CA GLU A 87 4.13 18.49 0.43
C GLU A 87 4.11 17.92 1.85
N GLN A 88 2.95 17.93 2.51
CA GLN A 88 2.77 17.34 3.84
C GLN A 88 3.14 15.84 3.86
N ARG A 89 2.77 15.10 2.81
CA ARG A 89 3.16 13.69 2.67
C ARG A 89 4.68 13.53 2.63
N THR A 90 5.34 14.30 1.77
CA THR A 90 6.79 14.21 1.55
C THR A 90 7.58 14.60 2.80
N GLU A 91 7.24 15.72 3.43
CA GLU A 91 7.86 16.19 4.66
C GLU A 91 7.61 15.21 5.82
N GLY A 92 6.40 14.66 5.92
CA GLY A 92 6.06 13.66 6.94
C GLY A 92 6.87 12.38 6.81
N ILE A 93 7.12 11.89 5.58
CA ILE A 93 7.98 10.73 5.35
C ILE A 93 9.43 11.05 5.74
N ALA A 94 9.96 12.19 5.29
CA ALA A 94 11.34 12.60 5.60
C ALA A 94 11.55 12.76 7.11
N SER A 95 10.62 13.41 7.81
CA SER A 95 10.70 13.60 9.26
C SER A 95 10.66 12.28 10.03
N TYR A 96 9.82 11.32 9.61
CA TYR A 96 9.77 10.01 10.26
C TYR A 96 11.02 9.17 9.96
N ALA A 97 11.53 9.21 8.73
CA ALA A 97 12.75 8.50 8.35
C ALA A 97 14.00 8.99 9.11
N ALA A 98 13.98 10.23 9.62
CA ALA A 98 15.06 10.82 10.42
C ALA A 98 14.95 10.51 11.92
N LEU A 99 13.89 9.84 12.39
CA LEU A 99 13.74 9.47 13.80
C LEU A 99 14.76 8.42 14.24
N PRO A 100 15.09 8.35 15.55
CA PRO A 100 15.76 7.18 16.10
C PRO A 100 15.05 5.88 15.72
N ALA A 101 15.82 4.83 15.43
CA ALA A 101 15.28 3.56 14.93
C ALA A 101 14.14 3.00 15.79
N SER A 102 14.32 3.00 17.11
CA SER A 102 13.31 2.53 18.06
C SER A 102 12.01 3.36 18.02
N GLU A 103 12.14 4.67 17.82
CA GLU A 103 10.99 5.56 17.74
C GLU A 103 10.22 5.36 16.41
N LEU A 104 10.94 5.23 15.29
CA LEU A 104 10.32 4.93 13.99
C LEU A 104 9.55 3.60 14.03
N VAL A 105 10.16 2.55 14.59
CA VAL A 105 9.51 1.23 14.75
C VAL A 105 8.27 1.34 15.63
N ALA A 106 8.34 2.05 16.75
CA ALA A 106 7.20 2.26 17.64
C ALA A 106 6.06 3.01 16.96
N LYS A 107 6.37 4.09 16.20
CA LYS A 107 5.36 4.84 15.42
C LYS A 107 4.73 3.99 14.32
N HIS A 108 5.53 3.21 13.60
CA HIS A 108 5.02 2.32 12.56
C HIS A 108 4.06 1.28 13.16
N ARG A 109 4.43 0.63 14.27
CA ARG A 109 3.57 -0.33 14.97
C ARG A 109 2.27 0.33 15.45
N ALA A 110 2.38 1.50 16.09
CA ALA A 110 1.21 2.24 16.57
C ALA A 110 0.26 2.63 15.43
N SER A 111 0.78 3.02 14.27
CA SER A 111 -0.03 3.38 13.10
C SER A 111 -0.82 2.19 12.53
N ILE A 112 -0.24 0.98 12.54
CA ILE A 112 -0.93 -0.26 12.14
C ILE A 112 -2.10 -0.52 13.08
N TYR A 113 -1.86 -0.55 14.40
CA TYR A 113 -2.91 -0.84 15.37
C TYR A 113 -4.02 0.23 15.36
N ALA A 114 -3.67 1.50 15.18
CA ALA A 114 -4.65 2.57 15.05
C ALA A 114 -5.55 2.37 13.81
N LEU A 115 -4.96 1.93 12.69
CA LEU A 115 -5.73 1.68 11.47
C LEU A 115 -6.64 0.45 11.60
N GLU A 116 -6.14 -0.65 12.17
CA GLU A 116 -6.94 -1.86 12.40
C GLU A 116 -8.08 -1.58 13.39
N ALA A 117 -7.82 -0.77 14.42
CA ALA A 117 -8.86 -0.30 15.34
C ALA A 117 -9.90 0.59 14.63
N ALA A 118 -9.46 1.48 13.71
CA ALA A 118 -10.38 2.28 12.91
C ALA A 118 -11.31 1.39 12.08
N TRP A 119 -10.79 0.37 11.39
CA TRP A 119 -11.63 -0.59 10.65
C TRP A 119 -12.67 -1.26 11.53
N ALA A 120 -12.28 -1.72 12.73
CA ALA A 120 -13.16 -2.43 13.64
C ALA A 120 -14.29 -1.56 14.22
N HIS A 121 -14.07 -0.24 14.30
CA HIS A 121 -15.04 0.70 14.89
C HIS A 121 -15.81 1.51 13.84
N THR A 122 -15.49 1.38 12.55
CA THR A 122 -16.15 2.13 11.49
C THR A 122 -17.63 1.77 11.36
N SER A 123 -18.50 2.76 11.43
CA SER A 123 -19.95 2.58 11.29
C SER A 123 -20.34 2.15 9.87
N ALA A 124 -21.49 1.48 9.74
CA ALA A 124 -22.01 1.09 8.43
C ALA A 124 -22.21 2.29 7.49
N ALA A 125 -22.55 3.46 8.02
CA ALA A 125 -22.69 4.69 7.24
C ALA A 125 -21.32 5.20 6.75
N ALA A 126 -20.29 5.19 7.60
CA ALA A 126 -18.95 5.61 7.23
C ALA A 126 -18.30 4.67 6.18
N TRP A 127 -18.59 3.37 6.22
CA TRP A 127 -18.16 2.45 5.18
C TRP A 127 -18.70 2.80 3.78
N GLN A 128 -19.83 3.50 3.67
CA GLN A 128 -20.38 4.00 2.40
C GLN A 128 -19.79 5.35 1.98
N GLY A 129 -18.91 5.92 2.79
CA GLY A 129 -18.26 7.20 2.54
C GLY A 129 -17.17 7.13 1.46
N SER A 130 -16.57 8.27 1.23
CA SER A 130 -15.43 8.43 0.32
C SER A 130 -14.45 9.47 0.82
N GLY A 131 -13.20 9.37 0.34
CA GLY A 131 -12.17 10.39 0.51
C GLY A 131 -11.45 10.64 -0.81
N ARG A 132 -10.42 11.49 -0.78
CA ARG A 132 -9.59 11.81 -1.95
C ARG A 132 -8.13 11.48 -1.66
N ASN A 133 -7.46 10.86 -2.64
CA ASN A 133 -6.02 10.62 -2.56
C ASN A 133 -5.21 11.90 -2.84
N THR A 134 -3.89 11.79 -2.81
CA THR A 134 -2.94 12.90 -3.03
C THR A 134 -3.07 13.61 -4.39
N VAL A 135 -3.64 12.94 -5.40
CA VAL A 135 -3.88 13.52 -6.74
C VAL A 135 -5.36 13.93 -6.94
N GLY A 136 -6.16 13.95 -5.87
CA GLY A 136 -7.55 14.37 -5.88
C GLY A 136 -8.54 13.31 -6.40
N ALA A 137 -8.08 12.11 -6.74
CA ALA A 137 -8.97 11.04 -7.17
C ALA A 137 -9.78 10.49 -5.99
N ARG A 138 -11.09 10.25 -6.23
CA ARG A 138 -11.98 9.69 -5.21
C ARG A 138 -11.60 8.26 -4.87
N MET A 139 -11.58 7.95 -3.58
CA MET A 139 -11.42 6.62 -3.00
C MET A 139 -12.64 6.28 -2.15
N TRP A 140 -13.29 5.16 -2.42
CA TRP A 140 -14.34 4.66 -1.55
C TRP A 140 -13.73 4.07 -0.27
N VAL A 141 -14.38 4.29 0.87
CA VAL A 141 -13.91 3.77 2.16
C VAL A 141 -13.82 2.25 2.14
N THR A 142 -14.76 1.58 1.49
CA THR A 142 -14.75 0.12 1.27
C THR A 142 -13.56 -0.40 0.44
N ASP A 143 -12.91 0.45 -0.35
CA ASP A 143 -11.74 0.08 -1.15
C ASP A 143 -10.41 0.32 -0.39
N MET A 144 -10.44 1.13 0.68
CA MET A 144 -9.22 1.53 1.40
C MET A 144 -8.45 0.36 2.02
N PRO A 145 -9.07 -0.72 2.56
CA PRO A 145 -8.34 -1.89 3.01
C PRO A 145 -7.54 -2.57 1.90
N LEU A 146 -8.05 -2.66 0.66
CA LEU A 146 -7.30 -3.17 -0.47
C LEU A 146 -6.14 -2.25 -0.86
N PHE A 147 -6.36 -0.93 -0.85
CA PHE A 147 -5.27 0.03 -1.13
C PHE A 147 -4.17 -0.06 -0.07
N ARG A 148 -4.54 -0.20 1.20
CA ARG A 148 -3.57 -0.43 2.26
C ARG A 148 -2.85 -1.77 2.09
N TRP A 149 -3.54 -2.82 1.70
CA TRP A 149 -2.94 -4.13 1.45
C TRP A 149 -1.90 -4.06 0.33
N ARG A 150 -2.20 -3.31 -0.75
CA ARG A 150 -1.22 -3.01 -1.81
C ARG A 150 0.04 -2.35 -1.24
N GLU A 151 -0.13 -1.29 -0.47
CA GLU A 151 1.02 -0.58 0.14
C GLU A 151 1.89 -1.54 0.96
N VAL A 152 1.29 -2.39 1.77
CA VAL A 152 2.02 -3.33 2.62
C VAL A 152 2.73 -4.41 1.79
N GLU A 153 2.03 -5.09 0.86
CA GLU A 153 2.63 -6.15 0.04
C GLU A 153 3.79 -5.62 -0.80
N VAL A 154 3.55 -4.53 -1.52
CA VAL A 154 4.54 -3.94 -2.43
C VAL A 154 5.75 -3.44 -1.66
N HIS A 155 5.54 -2.64 -0.64
CA HIS A 155 6.64 -2.02 0.10
C HIS A 155 7.37 -2.98 1.04
N THR A 156 6.75 -4.09 1.48
CA THR A 156 7.49 -5.18 2.13
C THR A 156 8.51 -5.79 1.17
N SER A 157 8.15 -5.97 -0.10
CA SER A 157 9.12 -6.44 -1.11
C SER A 157 10.18 -5.40 -1.48
N ASP A 158 9.87 -4.10 -1.34
CA ASP A 158 10.82 -3.01 -1.57
C ASP A 158 11.88 -2.87 -0.46
N LEU A 159 11.65 -3.42 0.73
CA LEU A 159 12.62 -3.41 1.84
C LEU A 159 13.92 -4.17 1.53
N ASP A 160 13.94 -5.05 0.53
CA ASP A 160 15.08 -5.93 0.24
C ASP A 160 15.50 -6.79 1.45
N ALA A 161 14.50 -7.39 2.09
CA ALA A 161 14.63 -8.17 3.32
C ALA A 161 14.25 -9.66 3.09
N GLY A 162 14.66 -10.22 1.96
CA GLY A 162 14.38 -11.64 1.61
C GLY A 162 12.96 -11.90 1.11
N VAL A 163 12.12 -10.86 0.98
CA VAL A 163 10.77 -10.93 0.41
C VAL A 163 10.76 -10.27 -0.97
N SER A 164 10.04 -10.88 -1.90
CA SER A 164 9.90 -10.39 -3.28
C SER A 164 8.43 -10.35 -3.70
N PHE A 165 8.14 -9.88 -4.91
CA PHE A 165 6.78 -9.94 -5.46
C PHE A 165 6.26 -11.38 -5.61
N ALA A 166 7.13 -12.38 -5.71
CA ALA A 166 6.73 -13.79 -5.78
C ALA A 166 6.05 -14.29 -4.48
N ASP A 167 6.29 -13.57 -3.38
CA ASP A 167 5.74 -13.88 -2.06
C ASP A 167 4.43 -13.12 -1.76
N TRP A 168 3.91 -12.34 -2.71
CA TRP A 168 2.65 -11.62 -2.53
C TRP A 168 1.48 -12.57 -2.34
N ASN A 169 0.55 -12.17 -1.46
CA ASN A 169 -0.65 -12.97 -1.19
C ASN A 169 -1.50 -13.15 -2.45
N SER A 170 -1.87 -14.38 -2.79
CA SER A 170 -2.61 -14.69 -4.01
C SER A 170 -4.01 -14.06 -4.05
N THR A 171 -4.67 -13.88 -2.89
CA THR A 171 -5.96 -13.18 -2.81
C THR A 171 -5.78 -11.68 -3.06
N TYR A 172 -4.71 -11.07 -2.54
CA TYR A 172 -4.34 -9.70 -2.88
C TYR A 172 -4.15 -9.55 -4.39
N VAL A 173 -3.33 -10.42 -5.01
CA VAL A 173 -3.08 -10.41 -6.46
C VAL A 173 -4.39 -10.51 -7.23
N ARG A 174 -5.28 -11.43 -6.85
CA ARG A 174 -6.59 -11.62 -7.49
C ARG A 174 -7.47 -10.36 -7.46
N TYR A 175 -7.45 -9.60 -6.36
CA TYR A 175 -8.27 -8.39 -6.23
C TYR A 175 -7.64 -7.17 -6.90
N ASP A 176 -6.32 -7.05 -6.87
CA ASP A 176 -5.65 -5.84 -7.34
C ASP A 176 -5.28 -5.87 -8.83
N LEU A 177 -5.00 -7.04 -9.41
CA LEU A 177 -4.64 -7.18 -10.82
C LEU A 177 -5.69 -6.60 -11.79
N PRO A 178 -7.01 -6.87 -11.64
CA PRO A 178 -8.02 -6.26 -12.50
C PRO A 178 -8.04 -4.73 -12.40
N ARG A 179 -7.85 -4.18 -11.20
CA ARG A 179 -7.81 -2.73 -10.94
C ARG A 179 -6.62 -2.08 -11.62
N MET A 180 -5.44 -2.66 -11.47
CA MET A 180 -4.22 -2.16 -12.10
C MET A 180 -4.25 -2.30 -13.62
N THR A 181 -4.82 -3.39 -14.13
CA THR A 181 -5.06 -3.58 -15.57
C THR A 181 -5.98 -2.50 -16.12
N MET A 182 -7.10 -2.22 -15.44
CA MET A 182 -8.01 -1.16 -15.84
C MET A 182 -7.35 0.22 -15.79
N LEU A 183 -6.59 0.51 -14.74
CA LEU A 183 -5.87 1.78 -14.62
C LEU A 183 -4.87 1.96 -15.77
N GLN A 184 -4.11 0.92 -16.11
CA GLN A 184 -3.15 0.95 -17.21
C GLN A 184 -3.83 1.12 -18.57
N THR A 185 -4.95 0.44 -18.80
CA THR A 185 -5.67 0.52 -20.09
C THR A 185 -6.41 1.85 -20.24
N SER A 186 -6.90 2.44 -19.14
CA SER A 186 -7.58 3.75 -19.18
C SER A 186 -6.65 4.91 -19.56
N ARG A 187 -5.34 4.74 -19.45
CA ARG A 187 -4.32 5.72 -19.86
C ARG A 187 -3.99 5.65 -21.36
N LYS A 188 -4.51 4.66 -22.08
CA LYS A 188 -4.26 4.46 -23.50
C LYS A 188 -5.30 5.18 -24.37
N PRO A 189 -4.97 5.52 -25.63
CA PRO A 189 -5.94 6.02 -26.60
C PRO A 189 -7.12 5.06 -26.76
N MET A 190 -8.29 5.63 -27.07
CA MET A 190 -9.51 4.88 -27.30
C MET A 190 -9.30 3.78 -28.37
N GLY A 191 -9.70 2.54 -28.07
CA GLY A 191 -9.49 1.38 -28.93
C GLY A 191 -8.25 0.54 -28.63
N MET A 192 -7.34 1.02 -27.75
CA MET A 192 -6.15 0.28 -27.30
C MET A 192 -6.34 -0.22 -25.85
N THR A 193 -7.34 -1.05 -25.62
CA THR A 193 -7.76 -1.44 -24.27
C THR A 193 -7.13 -2.72 -23.74
N THR A 194 -6.31 -3.42 -24.56
CA THR A 194 -5.67 -4.66 -24.15
C THR A 194 -4.22 -4.42 -23.68
N LEU A 195 -3.77 -5.24 -22.74
CA LEU A 195 -2.35 -5.33 -22.39
C LEU A 195 -1.56 -5.91 -23.57
N PRO A 196 -0.24 -5.64 -23.66
CA PRO A 196 0.62 -6.32 -24.63
C PRO A 196 0.54 -7.84 -24.49
N GLU A 197 0.64 -8.57 -25.62
CA GLU A 197 0.57 -10.04 -25.62
C GLU A 197 1.63 -10.66 -24.68
N ALA A 198 2.84 -10.09 -24.62
CA ALA A 198 3.89 -10.55 -23.70
C ALA A 198 3.43 -10.45 -22.22
N ALA A 199 2.68 -9.40 -21.84
CA ALA A 199 2.14 -9.27 -20.49
C ALA A 199 1.03 -10.28 -20.20
N LEU A 200 0.25 -10.66 -21.21
CA LEU A 200 -0.81 -11.68 -21.07
C LEU A 200 -0.26 -13.10 -20.84
N ARG A 201 1.00 -13.35 -21.19
CA ARG A 201 1.68 -14.63 -20.96
C ARG A 201 2.29 -14.77 -19.57
N LEU A 202 2.43 -13.67 -18.84
CA LEU A 202 2.91 -13.70 -17.47
C LEU A 202 1.88 -14.34 -16.53
N SER A 203 2.34 -14.94 -15.44
CA SER A 203 1.48 -15.28 -14.33
C SER A 203 0.79 -14.02 -13.75
N ASP A 204 -0.29 -14.18 -13.03
CA ASP A 204 -1.01 -13.05 -12.44
C ASP A 204 -0.13 -12.22 -11.52
N THR A 205 0.73 -12.86 -10.73
CA THR A 205 1.66 -12.19 -9.82
C THR A 205 2.73 -11.41 -10.58
N GLU A 206 3.36 -12.00 -11.59
CA GLU A 206 4.35 -11.32 -12.43
C GLU A 206 3.72 -10.15 -13.20
N ARG A 207 2.50 -10.34 -13.70
CA ARG A 207 1.76 -9.28 -14.41
C ARG A 207 1.43 -8.13 -13.49
N LEU A 208 0.96 -8.41 -12.27
CA LEU A 208 0.72 -7.37 -11.28
C LEU A 208 2.02 -6.65 -10.90
N ALA A 209 3.10 -7.39 -10.67
CA ALA A 209 4.41 -6.83 -10.35
C ALA A 209 4.94 -5.93 -11.48
N TRP A 210 4.76 -6.33 -12.74
CA TRP A 210 5.08 -5.49 -13.89
C TRP A 210 4.22 -4.22 -13.91
N LEU A 211 2.90 -4.33 -13.73
CA LEU A 211 1.99 -3.17 -13.68
C LEU A 211 2.35 -2.19 -12.55
N LEU A 212 2.90 -2.70 -11.45
CA LEU A 212 3.33 -1.91 -10.29
C LEU A 212 4.80 -1.46 -10.37
N GLY A 213 5.50 -1.73 -11.49
CA GLY A 213 6.90 -1.33 -11.69
C GLY A 213 7.90 -2.10 -10.81
N ARG A 214 7.55 -3.31 -10.35
CA ARG A 214 8.40 -4.17 -9.50
C ARG A 214 8.95 -5.39 -10.24
N HIS A 215 8.62 -5.52 -11.50
CA HIS A 215 9.13 -6.55 -12.41
C HIS A 215 9.36 -5.96 -13.79
N ALA A 216 10.48 -6.28 -14.42
CA ALA A 216 10.83 -5.83 -15.78
C ALA A 216 11.10 -7.06 -16.68
N PRO A 217 10.04 -7.76 -17.11
CA PRO A 217 10.22 -8.95 -17.96
C PRO A 217 10.71 -8.57 -19.35
N ASN A 218 11.48 -9.48 -19.98
CA ASN A 218 11.97 -9.27 -21.34
C ASN A 218 10.83 -8.99 -22.32
N GLY A 219 11.00 -7.99 -23.16
CA GLY A 219 10.02 -7.62 -24.21
C GLY A 219 8.87 -6.74 -23.71
N LEU A 220 8.91 -6.28 -22.47
CA LEU A 220 7.97 -5.31 -21.94
C LEU A 220 8.69 -4.05 -21.44
N GLU A 221 8.14 -2.88 -21.77
CA GLU A 221 8.62 -1.63 -21.22
C GLU A 221 8.35 -1.57 -19.71
N PRO A 222 9.31 -1.10 -18.89
CA PRO A 222 9.12 -0.88 -17.48
C PRO A 222 7.93 0.07 -17.25
N GLN A 223 7.08 -0.26 -16.29
CA GLN A 223 5.99 0.62 -15.88
C GLN A 223 6.48 1.55 -14.77
N THR A 224 6.10 2.83 -14.88
CA THR A 224 6.25 3.82 -13.82
C THR A 224 4.87 4.17 -13.27
N LEU A 225 4.71 4.07 -11.95
CA LEU A 225 3.47 4.45 -11.26
C LEU A 225 3.35 5.96 -11.13
#